data_d9fbdec7b2bca61a9e9ccd2ca78dc208
#
_entry.id   d9fbdec7b2bca61a9e9ccd2ca78dc208
#
_cell.length_a   1.000
_cell.length_b   1.000
_cell.length_c   1.000
_cell.angle_alpha   90.00
_cell.angle_beta   90.00
_cell.angle_gamma   90.00
#
_symmetry.space_group_name_H-M   'P 1'
#
loop_
_entity.id
_entity.type
_entity.pdbx_description
1 polymer ?
#
loop_
_entity_poly.entity_id
_entity_poly.type
_entity_poly.pdbx_seq_one_letter_code
_entity_poly.pdbx_strand_id
1 'polypeptide(L)'
;PEESPSYWQPVPANGFVRCILNPKTITSENRFAMGTQTVAPGCHIREHTHDQHEEVIHLTSGKGFARIDGEDIPMEAGSTVFIGRDRKHGFVNPGPEPMSFVWFLMPGGLEDFFAAIGRERTPGEPAPEPFPRPVDVAEIEKRTVFGWADPSHNPKG
;
A
#
# COMPACT_ATOMS: atom_id res chain seq x y z
N PRO A 1 -0.93 18.69 -1.59
CA PRO A 1 -1.21 17.30 -1.19
C PRO A 1 -2.69 16.91 -1.36
N GLU A 2 -3.61 17.84 -1.13
CA GLU A 2 -5.06 17.58 -1.23
C GLU A 2 -5.54 17.38 -2.66
N GLU A 3 -4.83 17.89 -3.64
CA GLU A 3 -5.12 17.73 -5.07
C GLU A 3 -4.65 16.39 -5.65
N SER A 4 -3.80 15.66 -4.94
CA SER A 4 -3.31 14.36 -5.40
C SER A 4 -4.39 13.29 -5.27
N PRO A 5 -4.56 12.39 -6.26
CA PRO A 5 -5.50 11.28 -6.19
C PRO A 5 -5.37 10.51 -4.88
N SER A 6 -6.49 10.27 -4.24
CA SER A 6 -6.54 9.57 -2.96
C SER A 6 -7.69 8.56 -2.95
N TYR A 7 -7.47 7.42 -2.30
CA TYR A 7 -8.41 6.31 -2.31
C TYR A 7 -8.54 5.70 -0.91
N TRP A 8 -9.77 5.44 -0.50
CA TRP A 8 -10.05 4.54 0.62
C TRP A 8 -9.69 3.12 0.25
N GLN A 9 -9.02 2.42 1.14
CA GLN A 9 -8.57 1.05 0.91
C GLN A 9 -9.58 0.04 1.48
N PRO A 10 -9.83 -1.07 0.75
CA PRO A 10 -10.61 -2.18 1.28
C PRO A 10 -9.89 -2.87 2.45
N VAL A 11 -10.60 -3.72 3.16
CA VAL A 11 -9.96 -4.63 4.12
C VAL A 11 -8.91 -5.51 3.39
N PRO A 12 -7.82 -5.90 4.04
CA PRO A 12 -7.53 -5.76 5.47
C PRO A 12 -6.79 -4.48 5.86
N ALA A 13 -6.40 -3.59 4.95
CA ALA A 13 -5.72 -2.35 5.28
C ALA A 13 -6.64 -1.30 5.91
N ASN A 14 -7.85 -1.19 5.39
CA ASN A 14 -8.95 -0.36 5.91
C ASN A 14 -8.54 1.07 6.30
N GLY A 15 -7.62 1.65 5.57
CA GLY A 15 -7.15 3.02 5.73
C GLY A 15 -7.30 3.77 4.42
N PHE A 16 -6.36 4.64 4.10
CA PHE A 16 -6.36 5.34 2.82
C PHE A 16 -4.95 5.47 2.24
N VAL A 17 -4.88 5.71 0.95
CA VAL A 17 -3.64 5.96 0.22
C VAL A 17 -3.77 7.25 -0.59
N ARG A 18 -2.66 7.93 -0.78
CA ARG A 18 -2.54 9.10 -1.65
C ARG A 18 -1.40 8.87 -2.64
N CYS A 19 -1.67 9.02 -3.92
CA CYS A 19 -0.69 8.89 -5.01
C CYS A 19 -0.19 10.29 -5.39
N ILE A 20 1.02 10.65 -4.94
CA ILE A 20 1.53 12.02 -5.06
C ILE A 20 2.32 12.20 -6.35
N LEU A 21 3.27 11.33 -6.63
CA LEU A 21 4.09 11.34 -7.84
C LEU A 21 3.94 9.98 -8.55
N ASN A 22 3.83 10.02 -9.86
CA ASN A 22 3.80 8.81 -10.68
C ASN A 22 4.17 9.14 -12.15
N PRO A 23 4.47 8.14 -12.99
CA PRO A 23 4.89 8.38 -14.36
C PRO A 23 3.90 9.11 -15.27
N LYS A 24 2.64 9.29 -14.82
CA LYS A 24 1.63 10.06 -15.56
C LYS A 24 1.64 11.55 -15.19
N THR A 25 2.21 11.89 -14.03
CA THR A 25 2.20 13.26 -13.49
C THR A 25 3.57 13.93 -13.53
N ILE A 26 4.64 13.17 -13.69
CA ILE A 26 6.01 13.69 -13.77
C ILE A 26 6.74 13.14 -15.00
N THR A 27 7.69 13.93 -15.50
CA THR A 27 8.65 13.47 -16.51
C THR A 27 9.97 13.14 -15.81
N SER A 28 10.35 11.87 -15.84
CA SER A 28 11.60 11.38 -15.25
C SER A 28 12.20 10.30 -16.14
N GLU A 29 13.53 10.27 -16.26
CA GLU A 29 14.25 9.22 -16.99
C GLU A 29 14.03 7.85 -16.32
N ASN A 30 14.09 7.83 -14.99
CA ASN A 30 13.79 6.64 -14.19
C ASN A 30 12.32 6.70 -13.72
N ARG A 31 11.52 5.77 -14.19
CA ARG A 31 10.11 5.70 -13.80
C ARG A 31 10.01 5.31 -12.33
N PHE A 32 9.30 6.10 -11.54
CA PHE A 32 8.97 5.79 -10.16
C PHE A 32 7.59 6.32 -9.79
N ALA A 33 7.04 5.82 -8.71
CA ALA A 33 5.86 6.39 -8.07
C ALA A 33 6.12 6.57 -6.58
N MET A 34 5.47 7.55 -5.99
CA MET A 34 5.57 7.90 -4.57
C MET A 34 4.22 8.36 -4.05
N GLY A 35 3.92 7.98 -2.83
CA GLY A 35 2.73 8.43 -2.15
C GLY A 35 2.80 8.20 -0.65
N THR A 36 1.66 8.38 0.01
CA THR A 36 1.48 8.06 1.42
C THR A 36 0.40 7.00 1.58
N GLN A 37 0.53 6.19 2.61
CA GLN A 37 -0.46 5.17 2.94
C GLN A 37 -0.66 5.13 4.44
N THR A 38 -1.91 5.00 4.84
CA THR A 38 -2.31 4.84 6.25
C THR A 38 -3.01 3.50 6.41
N VAL A 39 -2.55 2.72 7.37
CA VAL A 39 -3.16 1.46 7.80
C VAL A 39 -3.94 1.71 9.06
N ALA A 40 -5.22 1.38 9.06
CA ALA A 40 -6.10 1.59 10.22
C ALA A 40 -5.66 0.76 11.44
N PRO A 41 -6.05 1.15 12.66
CA PRO A 41 -5.78 0.38 13.87
C PRO A 41 -6.25 -1.08 13.78
N GLY A 42 -5.40 -2.01 14.21
CA GLY A 42 -5.69 -3.45 14.15
C GLY A 42 -5.71 -4.07 12.76
N CYS A 43 -5.32 -3.31 11.73
CA CYS A 43 -5.34 -3.73 10.33
C CYS A 43 -3.94 -4.01 9.79
N HIS A 44 -3.86 -4.52 8.55
CA HIS A 44 -2.58 -4.88 7.95
C HIS A 44 -2.61 -4.79 6.43
N ILE A 45 -1.44 -4.65 5.83
CA ILE A 45 -1.22 -4.90 4.40
C ILE A 45 -0.79 -6.36 4.26
N ARG A 46 -1.51 -7.10 3.43
CA ARG A 46 -1.24 -8.52 3.16
C ARG A 46 0.18 -8.71 2.64
N GLU A 47 0.74 -9.89 2.90
CA GLU A 47 2.02 -10.25 2.32
C GLU A 47 1.93 -10.36 0.78
N HIS A 48 2.93 -9.82 0.10
CA HIS A 48 3.04 -9.82 -1.35
C HIS A 48 4.51 -9.70 -1.77
N THR A 49 4.76 -9.87 -3.06
CA THR A 49 6.07 -9.63 -3.68
C THR A 49 5.92 -8.69 -4.87
N HIS A 50 6.99 -8.01 -5.21
CA HIS A 50 7.16 -7.30 -6.47
C HIS A 50 8.29 -7.95 -7.26
N ASP A 51 7.99 -8.59 -8.39
CA ASP A 51 8.97 -9.28 -9.20
C ASP A 51 9.83 -8.34 -10.06
N GLN A 52 9.29 -7.19 -10.44
CA GLN A 52 9.94 -6.19 -11.30
C GLN A 52 10.28 -4.88 -10.58
N HIS A 53 9.96 -4.74 -9.29
CA HIS A 53 10.02 -3.47 -8.59
C HIS A 53 10.85 -3.57 -7.30
N GLU A 54 11.44 -2.45 -6.93
CA GLU A 54 12.05 -2.22 -5.63
C GLU A 54 11.21 -1.17 -4.89
N GLU A 55 11.09 -1.34 -3.58
CA GLU A 55 10.26 -0.47 -2.77
C GLU A 55 11.02 0.10 -1.57
N VAL A 56 10.74 1.35 -1.24
CA VAL A 56 11.17 1.98 0.01
C VAL A 56 9.93 2.39 0.79
N ILE A 57 9.91 2.02 2.06
CA ILE A 57 8.88 2.44 3.02
C ILE A 57 9.55 3.26 4.12
N HIS A 58 9.04 4.46 4.37
CA HIS A 58 9.48 5.31 5.47
C HIS A 58 8.29 5.64 6.38
N LEU A 59 8.32 5.12 7.61
CA LEU A 59 7.25 5.33 8.59
C LEU A 59 7.30 6.77 9.11
N THR A 60 6.20 7.50 8.94
CA THR A 60 6.07 8.91 9.35
C THR A 60 5.36 9.08 10.68
N SER A 61 4.44 8.17 11.02
CA SER A 61 3.71 8.19 12.29
C SER A 61 3.17 6.82 12.66
N GLY A 62 2.89 6.64 13.94
CA GLY A 62 2.46 5.36 14.48
C GLY A 62 3.64 4.39 14.70
N LYS A 63 3.32 3.14 14.93
CA LYS A 63 4.26 2.03 15.09
C LYS A 63 3.60 0.70 14.72
N GLY A 64 4.41 -0.27 14.34
CA GLY A 64 3.93 -1.59 13.95
C GLY A 64 5.09 -2.51 13.57
N PHE A 65 4.84 -3.36 12.59
CA PHE A 65 5.84 -4.31 12.09
C PHE A 65 5.87 -4.32 10.56
N ALA A 66 7.08 -4.39 9.99
CA ALA A 66 7.26 -4.91 8.65
C ALA A 66 7.47 -6.42 8.78
N ARG A 67 6.64 -7.21 8.11
CA ARG A 67 6.88 -8.66 7.98
C ARG A 67 7.61 -8.90 6.68
N ILE A 68 8.85 -9.38 6.75
CA ILE A 68 9.69 -9.60 5.58
C ILE A 68 10.21 -11.04 5.60
N ASP A 69 9.84 -11.83 4.59
CA ASP A 69 10.18 -13.25 4.46
C ASP A 69 9.85 -14.07 5.73
N GLY A 70 8.75 -13.72 6.40
CA GLY A 70 8.26 -14.38 7.60
C GLY A 70 8.84 -13.84 8.92
N GLU A 71 9.75 -12.86 8.88
CA GLU A 71 10.29 -12.22 10.08
C GLU A 71 9.57 -10.90 10.35
N ASP A 72 9.14 -10.69 11.60
CA ASP A 72 8.52 -9.44 12.05
C ASP A 72 9.60 -8.47 12.54
N ILE A 73 9.77 -7.36 11.83
CA ILE A 73 10.73 -6.30 12.12
C ILE A 73 9.98 -5.12 12.72
N PRO A 74 10.19 -4.75 14.00
CA PRO A 74 9.54 -3.61 14.60
C PRO A 74 9.82 -2.31 13.85
N MET A 75 8.80 -1.48 13.68
CA MET A 75 8.88 -0.17 13.04
C MET A 75 8.24 0.90 13.93
N GLU A 76 8.86 2.04 14.00
CA GLU A 76 8.35 3.26 14.62
C GLU A 76 8.62 4.47 13.70
N ALA A 77 8.05 5.64 14.02
CA ALA A 77 8.27 6.85 13.23
C ALA A 77 9.77 7.13 13.01
N GLY A 78 10.18 7.32 11.77
CA GLY A 78 11.58 7.43 11.32
C GLY A 78 12.19 6.13 10.81
N SER A 79 11.59 4.96 11.05
CA SER A 79 12.05 3.70 10.48
C SER A 79 11.95 3.72 8.96
N THR A 80 12.98 3.21 8.28
CA THR A 80 13.02 3.08 6.82
C THR A 80 13.38 1.65 6.45
N VAL A 81 12.62 1.07 5.52
CA VAL A 81 12.86 -0.28 5.00
C VAL A 81 13.06 -0.19 3.49
N PHE A 82 14.11 -0.84 2.98
CA PHE A 82 14.29 -1.11 1.57
C PHE A 82 13.90 -2.56 1.28
N ILE A 83 13.09 -2.75 0.27
CA ILE A 83 12.56 -4.05 -0.14
C ILE A 83 12.98 -4.30 -1.59
N GLY A 84 13.88 -5.25 -1.77
CA GLY A 84 14.32 -5.71 -3.10
C GLY A 84 13.26 -6.56 -3.79
N ARG A 85 13.50 -6.86 -5.07
CA ARG A 85 12.62 -7.72 -5.88
C ARG A 85 12.42 -9.08 -5.23
N ASP A 86 11.23 -9.64 -5.44
CA ASP A 86 10.82 -10.98 -4.97
C ASP A 86 10.84 -11.18 -3.44
N ARG A 87 11.14 -10.13 -2.65
CA ARG A 87 11.06 -10.22 -1.19
C ARG A 87 9.60 -10.20 -0.77
N LYS A 88 9.18 -11.25 -0.08
CA LYS A 88 7.83 -11.34 0.48
C LYS A 88 7.69 -10.38 1.65
N HIS A 89 6.72 -9.47 1.58
CA HIS A 89 6.57 -8.46 2.62
C HIS A 89 5.11 -8.04 2.82
N GLY A 90 4.85 -7.51 4.01
CA GLY A 90 3.59 -6.92 4.43
C GLY A 90 3.81 -6.02 5.64
N PHE A 91 2.79 -5.29 6.06
CA PHE A 91 2.89 -4.35 7.17
C PHE A 91 1.71 -4.53 8.11
N VAL A 92 1.99 -4.60 9.40
CA VAL A 92 0.97 -4.87 10.42
C VAL A 92 0.90 -3.70 11.39
N ASN A 93 -0.29 -3.15 11.56
CA ASN A 93 -0.59 -2.16 12.59
C ASN A 93 -1.35 -2.82 13.75
N PRO A 94 -0.69 -3.26 14.82
CA PRO A 94 -1.34 -3.89 15.97
C PRO A 94 -1.93 -2.87 16.95
N GLY A 95 -1.58 -1.60 16.79
CA GLY A 95 -1.82 -0.58 17.78
C GLY A 95 -3.20 0.04 17.73
N PRO A 96 -3.52 0.91 18.71
CA PRO A 96 -4.76 1.65 18.71
C PRO A 96 -4.72 2.87 17.77
N GLU A 97 -3.54 3.32 17.35
CA GLU A 97 -3.37 4.49 16.50
C GLU A 97 -3.12 4.11 15.03
N PRO A 98 -3.51 4.96 14.08
CA PRO A 98 -3.16 4.75 12.68
C PRO A 98 -1.64 4.67 12.46
N MET A 99 -1.21 3.81 11.56
CA MET A 99 0.18 3.71 11.12
C MET A 99 0.29 4.32 9.71
N SER A 100 1.11 5.36 9.56
CA SER A 100 1.24 6.08 8.28
C SER A 100 2.68 6.10 7.81
N PHE A 101 2.88 5.91 6.51
CA PHE A 101 4.20 5.90 5.88
C PHE A 101 4.17 6.49 4.47
N VAL A 102 5.33 6.91 4.03
CA VAL A 102 5.63 7.18 2.63
C VAL A 102 6.03 5.87 1.97
N TRP A 103 5.46 5.58 0.81
CA TRP A 103 5.93 4.53 -0.08
C TRP A 103 6.56 5.13 -1.33
N PHE A 104 7.61 4.47 -1.83
CA PHE A 104 8.31 4.80 -3.05
C PHE A 104 8.61 3.52 -3.81
N LEU A 105 8.12 3.42 -5.05
CA LEU A 105 8.22 2.21 -5.88
C LEU A 105 8.94 2.50 -7.20
N MET A 106 9.90 1.66 -7.55
CA MET A 106 10.66 1.72 -8.80
C MET A 106 10.63 0.39 -9.56
N PRO A 107 10.17 0.40 -10.83
CA PRO A 107 9.42 1.46 -11.50
C PRO A 107 8.07 1.73 -10.82
N GLY A 108 7.34 2.79 -11.24
CA GLY A 108 6.00 3.09 -10.74
C GLY A 108 4.95 2.07 -11.18
N GLY A 109 3.75 2.16 -10.60
CA GLY A 109 2.62 1.27 -10.94
C GLY A 109 1.63 1.02 -9.79
N LEU A 110 2.01 1.29 -8.52
CA LEU A 110 1.10 1.17 -7.39
C LEU A 110 -0.13 2.09 -7.50
N GLU A 111 0.02 3.23 -8.13
CA GLU A 111 -1.08 4.17 -8.36
C GLU A 111 -2.23 3.53 -9.14
N ASP A 112 -1.94 2.67 -10.10
CA ASP A 112 -2.96 1.96 -10.89
C ASP A 112 -3.66 0.88 -10.07
N PHE A 113 -2.91 0.18 -9.22
CA PHE A 113 -3.47 -0.78 -8.30
C PHE A 113 -4.43 -0.12 -7.31
N PHE A 114 -4.01 0.94 -6.66
CA PHE A 114 -4.85 1.64 -5.67
C PHE A 114 -6.11 2.24 -6.30
N ALA A 115 -6.01 2.79 -7.51
CA ALA A 115 -7.18 3.27 -8.25
C ALA A 115 -8.16 2.13 -8.57
N ALA A 116 -7.65 0.93 -8.86
CA ALA A 116 -8.49 -0.20 -9.24
C ALA A 116 -9.20 -0.88 -8.05
N ILE A 117 -8.58 -0.90 -6.87
CA ILE A 117 -9.15 -1.59 -5.70
C ILE A 117 -9.84 -0.65 -4.70
N GLY A 118 -9.49 0.62 -4.72
CA GLY A 118 -9.95 1.62 -3.75
C GLY A 118 -11.23 2.33 -4.18
N ARG A 119 -11.76 3.14 -3.27
CA ARG A 119 -12.83 4.11 -3.54
C ARG A 119 -12.24 5.50 -3.50
N GLU A 120 -12.57 6.34 -4.47
CA GLU A 120 -12.14 7.74 -4.46
C GLU A 120 -12.41 8.39 -3.12
N ARG A 121 -11.43 9.15 -2.64
CA ARG A 121 -11.48 9.83 -1.35
C ARG A 121 -11.39 11.34 -1.55
N THR A 122 -12.38 12.05 -1.02
CA THR A 122 -12.36 13.51 -0.92
C THR A 122 -11.73 13.94 0.42
N PRO A 123 -10.78 14.89 0.42
CA PRO A 123 -10.23 15.40 1.68
C PRO A 123 -11.32 15.89 2.64
N GLY A 124 -11.21 15.49 3.91
CA GLY A 124 -12.17 15.89 4.96
C GLY A 124 -13.44 15.04 5.06
N GLU A 125 -13.69 14.13 4.12
CA GLU A 125 -14.82 13.23 4.27
C GLU A 125 -14.56 12.16 5.36
N PRO A 126 -15.61 11.69 6.05
CA PRO A 126 -15.45 10.62 7.03
C PRO A 126 -15.06 9.30 6.36
N ALA A 127 -14.33 8.47 7.10
CA ALA A 127 -13.99 7.12 6.62
C ALA A 127 -15.27 6.31 6.37
N PRO A 128 -15.36 5.59 5.25
CA PRO A 128 -16.48 4.69 5.00
C PRO A 128 -16.43 3.48 5.95
N GLU A 129 -17.55 2.80 6.07
CA GLU A 129 -17.54 1.47 6.68
C GLU A 129 -16.55 0.56 5.94
N PRO A 130 -15.89 -0.37 6.65
CA PRO A 130 -15.00 -1.33 6.03
C PRO A 130 -15.68 -2.05 4.86
N PHE A 131 -15.00 -2.13 3.74
CA PHE A 131 -15.55 -2.74 2.53
C PHE A 131 -14.61 -3.82 1.97
N PRO A 132 -15.17 -4.84 1.29
CA PRO A 132 -14.38 -5.92 0.74
C PRO A 132 -13.57 -5.46 -0.48
N ARG A 133 -12.57 -6.24 -0.84
CA ARG A 133 -11.83 -6.10 -2.09
C ARG A 133 -12.76 -6.38 -3.30
N PRO A 134 -12.45 -5.84 -4.49
CA PRO A 134 -13.17 -6.20 -5.72
C PRO A 134 -13.15 -7.71 -5.98
N VAL A 135 -14.19 -8.24 -6.61
CA VAL A 135 -14.30 -9.68 -6.91
C VAL A 135 -13.21 -10.16 -7.89
N ASP A 136 -12.74 -9.28 -8.76
CA ASP A 136 -11.68 -9.52 -9.74
C ASP A 136 -10.28 -9.11 -9.25
N VAL A 137 -10.10 -8.90 -7.95
CA VAL A 137 -8.83 -8.41 -7.39
C VAL A 137 -7.63 -9.28 -7.77
N ALA A 138 -7.79 -10.60 -7.89
CA ALA A 138 -6.71 -11.49 -8.32
C ALA A 138 -6.23 -11.17 -9.75
N GLU A 139 -7.12 -10.76 -10.65
CA GLU A 139 -6.75 -10.33 -12.00
C GLU A 139 -6.14 -8.93 -11.99
N ILE A 140 -6.59 -8.05 -11.10
CA ILE A 140 -5.97 -6.73 -10.90
C ILE A 140 -4.52 -6.91 -10.41
N GLU A 141 -4.29 -7.78 -9.45
CA GLU A 141 -2.95 -8.09 -8.92
C GLU A 141 -2.02 -8.59 -10.02
N LYS A 142 -2.44 -9.58 -10.84
CA LYS A 142 -1.64 -10.12 -11.94
C LYS A 142 -1.24 -9.11 -13.01
N ARG A 143 -2.06 -8.11 -13.26
CA ARG A 143 -1.80 -7.09 -14.30
C ARG A 143 -1.12 -5.82 -13.78
N THR A 144 -0.85 -5.74 -12.48
CA THR A 144 -0.22 -4.60 -11.85
C THR A 144 1.19 -4.94 -11.37
N VAL A 145 1.57 -4.54 -10.19
CA VAL A 145 2.97 -4.55 -9.71
C VAL A 145 3.34 -5.82 -8.92
N PHE A 146 2.43 -6.77 -8.80
CA PHE A 146 2.64 -7.93 -7.93
C PHE A 146 3.19 -9.14 -8.68
N GLY A 147 4.25 -9.75 -8.14
CA GLY A 147 4.69 -11.09 -8.52
C GLY A 147 3.81 -12.15 -7.87
N TRP A 148 3.58 -12.01 -6.56
CA TRP A 148 2.66 -12.83 -5.79
C TRP A 148 1.93 -11.96 -4.75
N ALA A 149 0.70 -12.29 -4.42
CA ALA A 149 -0.04 -11.67 -3.33
C ALA A 149 -0.83 -12.73 -2.56
N ASP A 150 -0.85 -12.61 -1.23
CA ASP A 150 -1.62 -13.49 -0.36
C ASP A 150 -3.11 -13.46 -0.75
N PRO A 151 -3.72 -14.60 -1.12
CA PRO A 151 -5.13 -14.64 -1.52
C PRO A 151 -6.11 -14.46 -0.35
N SER A 152 -5.64 -14.39 0.89
CA SER A 152 -6.52 -14.09 2.03
C SER A 152 -7.24 -12.75 1.83
N HIS A 153 -8.48 -12.66 2.30
CA HIS A 153 -9.36 -11.50 2.09
C HIS A 153 -9.77 -11.23 0.63
N ASN A 154 -9.41 -12.09 -0.30
CA ASN A 154 -10.00 -12.00 -1.64
C ASN A 154 -11.42 -12.59 -1.59
N PRO A 155 -12.40 -11.95 -2.24
CA PRO A 155 -13.73 -12.54 -2.37
C PRO A 155 -13.64 -13.92 -3.02
N LYS A 156 -14.35 -14.88 -2.47
CA LYS A 156 -14.52 -16.17 -3.14
C LYS A 156 -15.51 -15.93 -4.28
N GLY A 157 -15.10 -16.26 -5.49
CA GLY A 157 -15.94 -16.22 -6.68
C GLY A 157 -17.10 -17.22 -6.60
#